data_9facb316df924a68b3cf1ea3bc0138fd
#
_entry.id   9facb316df924a68b3cf1ea3bc0138fd
#
_cell.length_a   1.000
_cell.length_b   1.000
_cell.length_c   1.000
_cell.angle_alpha   90.00
_cell.angle_beta   90.00
_cell.angle_gamma   90.00
#
_symmetry.space_group_name_H-M   'P 1'
#
loop_
_entity.id
_entity.type
_entity.pdbx_description
1 polymer ?
#
loop_
_entity_poly.entity_id
_entity_poly.type
_entity_poly.pdbx_seq_one_letter_code
_entity_poly.pdbx_strand_id
1 'polypeptide(L)'
;DFNLLDTFSLEDNIYLPLVLAGVPQSQLGARLEPIAATLGISELLKKYPYEISGGQKQRAAVARAIITNPRLLLADEPTGALDSRATDELLRVFSDISAGGQTILMVTHSVRAASRAGRVLFIKDGEVCHQLYRGGMTDDQLYQKITDALTVLQAGGERV
;
A
#
# COMPACT_ATOMS: atom_id res chain seq x y z
N ASP A 1 -14.03 -2.22 1.76
CA ASP A 1 -13.86 -2.98 2.99
C ASP A 1 -12.42 -3.43 3.10
N PHE A 2 -11.72 -2.90 4.11
CA PHE A 2 -10.28 -3.19 4.35
C PHE A 2 -10.04 -4.61 4.88
N ASN A 3 -11.05 -5.48 4.82
CA ASN A 3 -11.06 -6.85 5.36
C ASN A 3 -10.61 -6.94 6.82
N LEU A 4 -10.84 -5.88 7.61
CA LEU A 4 -10.67 -5.93 9.05
C LEU A 4 -11.91 -6.58 9.68
N LEU A 5 -11.68 -7.39 10.70
CA LEU A 5 -12.75 -8.04 11.47
C LEU A 5 -13.27 -7.05 12.51
N ASP A 6 -14.53 -6.65 12.40
CA ASP A 6 -15.15 -5.63 13.25
C ASP A 6 -15.29 -6.07 14.72
N THR A 7 -15.26 -7.37 14.99
CA THR A 7 -15.33 -7.95 16.34
C THR A 7 -14.01 -7.96 17.09
N PHE A 8 -12.90 -7.62 16.40
CA PHE A 8 -11.55 -7.60 16.95
C PHE A 8 -11.03 -6.17 17.05
N SER A 9 -10.20 -5.90 18.07
CA SER A 9 -9.41 -4.66 18.11
C SER A 9 -8.47 -4.57 16.91
N LEU A 10 -7.90 -3.39 16.64
CA LEU A 10 -6.88 -3.26 15.58
C LEU A 10 -5.65 -4.11 15.87
N GLU A 11 -5.24 -4.16 17.14
CA GLU A 11 -4.13 -5.00 17.59
C GLU A 11 -4.38 -6.47 17.27
N ASP A 12 -5.57 -7.00 17.59
CA ASP A 12 -5.93 -8.38 17.32
C ASP A 12 -6.02 -8.67 15.83
N ASN A 13 -6.58 -7.73 15.05
CA ASN A 13 -6.59 -7.81 13.59
C ASN A 13 -5.18 -7.94 13.01
N ILE A 14 -4.23 -7.14 13.52
CA ILE A 14 -2.85 -7.13 13.03
C ILE A 14 -2.11 -8.40 13.48
N TYR A 15 -2.37 -8.90 14.70
CA TYR A 15 -1.75 -10.13 15.18
C TYR A 15 -2.24 -11.40 14.50
N LEU A 16 -3.42 -11.38 13.89
CA LEU A 16 -4.07 -12.56 13.35
C LEU A 16 -3.15 -13.46 12.50
N PRO A 17 -2.39 -12.95 11.52
CA PRO A 17 -1.50 -13.79 10.72
C PRO A 17 -0.35 -14.41 11.54
N LEU A 18 0.13 -13.74 12.59
CA LEU A 18 1.16 -14.29 13.48
C LEU A 18 0.59 -15.40 14.38
N VAL A 19 -0.62 -15.20 14.89
CA VAL A 19 -1.33 -16.19 15.72
C VAL A 19 -1.59 -17.46 14.90
N LEU A 20 -2.06 -17.30 13.66
CA LEU A 20 -2.27 -18.42 12.74
C LEU A 20 -0.96 -19.16 12.37
N ALA A 21 0.16 -18.43 12.36
CA ALA A 21 1.50 -19.00 12.16
C ALA A 21 2.09 -19.64 13.43
N GLY A 22 1.35 -19.65 14.56
CA GLY A 22 1.81 -20.24 15.83
C GLY A 22 2.88 -19.45 16.56
N VAL A 23 3.01 -18.12 16.29
CA VAL A 23 3.97 -17.25 16.99
C VAL A 23 3.55 -17.07 18.43
N PRO A 24 4.44 -17.29 19.44
CA PRO A 24 4.14 -17.12 20.84
C PRO A 24 3.66 -15.70 21.18
N GLN A 25 2.67 -15.57 22.04
CA GLN A 25 2.09 -14.29 22.48
C GLN A 25 3.15 -13.30 23.00
N SER A 26 4.18 -13.79 23.68
CA SER A 26 5.29 -12.97 24.20
C SER A 26 6.10 -12.24 23.12
N GLN A 27 6.01 -12.65 21.85
CA GLN A 27 6.73 -12.05 20.73
C GLN A 27 5.87 -11.07 19.91
N LEU A 28 4.56 -11.05 20.09
CA LEU A 28 3.65 -10.28 19.23
C LEU A 28 3.89 -8.77 19.39
N GLY A 29 3.97 -8.28 20.62
CA GLY A 29 4.18 -6.86 20.93
C GLY A 29 5.45 -6.30 20.31
N ALA A 30 6.58 -7.01 20.48
CA ALA A 30 7.87 -6.59 19.94
C ALA A 30 7.88 -6.47 18.40
N ARG A 31 7.04 -7.24 17.71
CA ARG A 31 6.89 -7.13 16.24
C ARG A 31 5.96 -5.99 15.84
N LEU A 32 4.92 -5.72 16.63
CA LEU A 32 3.91 -4.71 16.31
C LEU A 32 4.40 -3.28 16.59
N GLU A 33 5.08 -3.05 17.71
CA GLU A 33 5.49 -1.70 18.14
C GLU A 33 6.17 -0.87 17.03
N PRO A 34 7.25 -1.34 16.38
CA PRO A 34 7.91 -0.55 15.34
C PRO A 34 7.01 -0.31 14.13
N ILE A 35 6.17 -1.27 13.77
CA ILE A 35 5.23 -1.15 12.64
C ILE A 35 4.15 -0.13 12.98
N ALA A 36 3.56 -0.20 14.16
CA ALA A 36 2.51 0.71 14.61
C ALA A 36 3.02 2.16 14.67
N ALA A 37 4.25 2.36 15.14
CA ALA A 37 4.89 3.67 15.17
C ALA A 37 5.10 4.23 13.75
N THR A 38 5.68 3.44 12.84
CA THR A 38 5.90 3.84 11.43
C THR A 38 4.59 4.20 10.73
N LEU A 39 3.52 3.45 11.00
CA LEU A 39 2.21 3.65 10.38
C LEU A 39 1.35 4.70 11.10
N GLY A 40 1.81 5.25 12.24
CA GLY A 40 1.08 6.25 13.02
C GLY A 40 -0.25 5.72 13.56
N ILE A 41 -0.29 4.47 14.02
CA ILE A 41 -1.49 3.81 14.54
C ILE A 41 -1.34 3.33 15.99
N SER A 42 -0.23 3.65 16.67
CA SER A 42 0.04 3.17 18.05
C SER A 42 -1.10 3.47 19.03
N GLU A 43 -1.66 4.69 18.98
CA GLU A 43 -2.76 5.11 19.86
C GLU A 43 -4.12 4.50 19.46
N LEU A 44 -4.17 3.80 18.33
CA LEU A 44 -5.40 3.22 17.82
C LEU A 44 -5.51 1.72 18.07
N LEU A 45 -4.45 1.07 18.53
CA LEU A 45 -4.36 -0.40 18.65
C LEU A 45 -5.49 -1.04 19.43
N LYS A 46 -5.99 -0.37 20.46
CA LYS A 46 -7.10 -0.86 21.31
C LYS A 46 -8.49 -0.52 20.76
N LYS A 47 -8.57 0.28 19.70
CA LYS A 47 -9.84 0.63 19.05
C LYS A 47 -10.32 -0.47 18.11
N TYR A 48 -11.61 -0.44 17.83
CA TYR A 48 -12.24 -1.33 16.85
C TYR A 48 -12.33 -0.65 15.48
N PRO A 49 -12.45 -1.41 14.37
CA PRO A 49 -12.53 -0.84 13.04
C PRO A 49 -13.62 0.22 12.86
N TYR A 50 -14.78 0.06 13.49
CA TYR A 50 -15.88 1.03 13.38
C TYR A 50 -15.63 2.36 14.14
N GLU A 51 -14.58 2.44 14.97
CA GLU A 51 -14.22 3.65 15.73
C GLU A 51 -13.20 4.55 15.03
N ILE A 52 -12.72 4.16 13.85
CA ILE A 52 -11.60 4.82 13.15
C ILE A 52 -11.96 5.18 11.70
N SER A 53 -11.22 6.14 11.13
CA SER A 53 -11.39 6.58 9.75
C SER A 53 -10.95 5.53 8.72
N GLY A 54 -11.41 5.69 7.47
CA GLY A 54 -11.00 4.81 6.36
C GLY A 54 -9.48 4.77 6.14
N GLY A 55 -8.80 5.92 6.22
CA GLY A 55 -7.34 5.97 6.13
C GLY A 55 -6.62 5.26 7.28
N GLN A 56 -7.18 5.33 8.50
CA GLN A 56 -6.68 4.58 9.65
C GLN A 56 -6.89 3.06 9.49
N LYS A 57 -8.05 2.65 8.98
CA LYS A 57 -8.33 1.24 8.63
C LYS A 57 -7.32 0.72 7.61
N GLN A 58 -7.03 1.52 6.58
CA GLN A 58 -6.07 1.13 5.54
C GLN A 58 -4.67 0.95 6.12
N ARG A 59 -4.20 1.87 7.00
CA ARG A 59 -2.91 1.72 7.67
C ARG A 59 -2.86 0.47 8.57
N ALA A 60 -3.94 0.14 9.26
CA ALA A 60 -4.04 -1.09 10.03
C ALA A 60 -3.99 -2.35 9.14
N ALA A 61 -4.65 -2.32 7.98
CA ALA A 61 -4.58 -3.40 7.00
C ALA A 61 -3.15 -3.58 6.44
N VAL A 62 -2.43 -2.48 6.19
CA VAL A 62 -1.00 -2.51 5.82
C VAL A 62 -0.16 -3.11 6.96
N ALA A 63 -0.39 -2.69 8.21
CA ALA A 63 0.30 -3.26 9.38
C ALA A 63 0.13 -4.77 9.45
N ARG A 64 -1.10 -5.25 9.28
CA ARG A 64 -1.41 -6.69 9.25
C ARG A 64 -0.69 -7.41 8.12
N ALA A 65 -0.57 -6.78 6.95
CA ALA A 65 0.09 -7.38 5.81
C ALA A 65 1.61 -7.50 5.99
N ILE A 66 2.26 -6.54 6.66
CA ILE A 66 3.73 -6.50 6.80
C ILE A 66 4.26 -7.15 8.09
N ILE A 67 3.39 -7.42 9.09
CA ILE A 67 3.85 -7.93 10.40
C ILE A 67 4.52 -9.31 10.32
N THR A 68 4.23 -10.08 9.29
CA THR A 68 4.88 -11.36 9.01
C THR A 68 6.23 -11.23 8.31
N ASN A 69 6.67 -10.00 8.02
CA ASN A 69 7.86 -9.69 7.25
C ASN A 69 7.88 -10.41 5.88
N PRO A 70 6.87 -10.20 5.03
CA PRO A 70 6.75 -10.90 3.75
C PRO A 70 7.83 -10.44 2.77
N ARG A 71 8.23 -11.29 1.82
CA ARG A 71 9.15 -10.91 0.75
C ARG A 71 8.52 -9.97 -0.30
N LEU A 72 7.19 -10.01 -0.42
CA LEU A 72 6.42 -9.23 -1.37
C LEU A 72 5.11 -8.78 -0.71
N LEU A 73 4.81 -7.49 -0.79
CA LEU A 73 3.53 -6.90 -0.42
C LEU A 73 2.71 -6.67 -1.70
N LEU A 74 1.51 -7.19 -1.72
CA LEU A 74 0.55 -6.95 -2.80
C LEU A 74 -0.48 -5.92 -2.35
N ALA A 75 -0.71 -4.90 -3.16
CA ALA A 75 -1.68 -3.84 -2.90
C ALA A 75 -2.57 -3.65 -4.13
N ASP A 76 -3.85 -3.93 -3.99
CA ASP A 76 -4.87 -3.77 -5.02
C ASP A 76 -5.72 -2.54 -4.70
N GLU A 77 -5.65 -1.51 -5.55
CA GLU A 77 -6.32 -0.21 -5.40
C GLU A 77 -6.27 0.37 -3.97
N PRO A 78 -5.09 0.45 -3.32
CA PRO A 78 -5.01 0.75 -1.90
C PRO A 78 -5.50 2.16 -1.54
N THR A 79 -5.67 3.04 -2.51
CA THR A 79 -6.11 4.44 -2.34
C THR A 79 -7.53 4.70 -2.82
N GLY A 80 -8.20 3.71 -3.41
CA GLY A 80 -9.47 3.90 -4.13
C GLY A 80 -10.63 4.40 -3.26
N ALA A 81 -10.64 4.10 -1.97
CA ALA A 81 -11.68 4.49 -1.02
C ALA A 81 -11.27 5.68 -0.11
N LEU A 82 -10.14 6.34 -0.39
CA LEU A 82 -9.56 7.38 0.46
C LEU A 82 -9.74 8.77 -0.13
N ASP A 83 -9.90 9.78 0.73
CA ASP A 83 -9.77 11.18 0.34
C ASP A 83 -8.32 11.53 -0.02
N SER A 84 -8.11 12.72 -0.59
CA SER A 84 -6.79 13.14 -1.07
C SER A 84 -5.72 13.18 0.03
N ARG A 85 -6.10 13.59 1.26
CA ARG A 85 -5.17 13.68 2.39
C ARG A 85 -4.76 12.29 2.87
N ALA A 86 -5.73 11.41 3.10
CA ALA A 86 -5.46 10.03 3.50
C ALA A 86 -4.68 9.26 2.43
N THR A 87 -4.94 9.54 1.14
CA THR A 87 -4.16 9.02 0.02
C THR A 87 -2.69 9.41 0.12
N ASP A 88 -2.38 10.69 0.34
CA ASP A 88 -0.98 11.15 0.47
C ASP A 88 -0.27 10.55 1.67
N GLU A 89 -0.97 10.46 2.80
CA GLU A 89 -0.43 9.84 4.01
C GLU A 89 -0.10 8.36 3.75
N LEU A 90 -0.99 7.62 3.09
CA LEU A 90 -0.77 6.22 2.75
C LEU A 90 0.38 6.03 1.74
N LEU A 91 0.43 6.85 0.69
CA LEU A 91 1.49 6.77 -0.31
C LEU A 91 2.87 7.08 0.28
N ARG A 92 2.96 8.00 1.26
CA ARG A 92 4.19 8.20 2.04
C ARG A 92 4.59 6.94 2.79
N VAL A 93 3.65 6.31 3.49
CA VAL A 93 3.87 5.05 4.19
C VAL A 93 4.41 3.97 3.25
N PHE A 94 3.82 3.79 2.06
CA PHE A 94 4.35 2.84 1.08
C PHE A 94 5.77 3.19 0.61
N SER A 95 6.07 4.48 0.43
CA SER A 95 7.42 4.92 0.08
C SER A 95 8.44 4.59 1.17
N ASP A 96 8.08 4.82 2.45
CA ASP A 96 8.95 4.52 3.60
C ASP A 96 9.19 3.02 3.75
N ILE A 97 8.14 2.20 3.62
CA ILE A 97 8.23 0.74 3.66
C ILE A 97 9.13 0.22 2.52
N SER A 98 8.96 0.77 1.31
CA SER A 98 9.78 0.41 0.14
C SER A 98 11.25 0.82 0.32
N ALA A 99 11.50 2.03 0.85
CA ALA A 99 12.86 2.49 1.17
C ALA A 99 13.54 1.62 2.24
N GLY A 100 12.76 1.01 3.14
CA GLY A 100 13.20 0.01 4.10
C GLY A 100 13.53 -1.36 3.50
N GLY A 101 13.41 -1.53 2.17
CA GLY A 101 13.77 -2.76 1.44
C GLY A 101 12.59 -3.69 1.14
N GLN A 102 11.36 -3.33 1.50
CA GLN A 102 10.18 -4.13 1.18
C GLN A 102 9.83 -4.00 -0.31
N THR A 103 9.73 -5.12 -1.00
CA THR A 103 9.18 -5.14 -2.36
C THR A 103 7.66 -4.98 -2.31
N ILE A 104 7.14 -4.02 -3.08
CA ILE A 104 5.69 -3.74 -3.18
C ILE A 104 5.26 -3.86 -4.64
N LEU A 105 4.24 -4.65 -4.90
CA LEU A 105 3.53 -4.69 -6.18
C LEU A 105 2.14 -4.08 -5.96
N MET A 106 1.89 -2.93 -6.62
CA MET A 106 0.62 -2.22 -6.52
C MET A 106 -0.11 -2.27 -7.86
N VAL A 107 -1.39 -2.61 -7.82
CA VAL A 107 -2.32 -2.43 -8.93
C VAL A 107 -3.14 -1.17 -8.63
N THR A 108 -3.20 -0.23 -9.59
CA THR A 108 -3.96 1.01 -9.38
C THR A 108 -4.32 1.69 -10.70
N HIS A 109 -5.46 2.39 -10.71
CA HIS A 109 -5.84 3.33 -11.77
C HIS A 109 -5.39 4.77 -11.45
N SER A 110 -4.84 5.02 -10.26
CA SER A 110 -4.38 6.33 -9.84
C SER A 110 -2.97 6.64 -10.39
N VAL A 111 -2.87 7.60 -11.31
CA VAL A 111 -1.57 8.10 -11.79
C VAL A 111 -0.72 8.63 -10.64
N ARG A 112 -1.36 9.27 -9.64
CA ARG A 112 -0.69 9.77 -8.43
C ARG A 112 -0.07 8.64 -7.59
N ALA A 113 -0.77 7.52 -7.45
CA ALA A 113 -0.22 6.35 -6.77
C ALA A 113 0.91 5.71 -7.58
N ALA A 114 0.70 5.53 -8.89
CA ALA A 114 1.70 4.96 -9.80
C ALA A 114 2.98 5.81 -9.88
N SER A 115 2.87 7.15 -9.77
CA SER A 115 4.04 8.04 -9.80
C SER A 115 4.96 7.91 -8.58
N ARG A 116 4.57 7.18 -7.54
CA ARG A 116 5.43 6.84 -6.38
C ARG A 116 6.30 5.61 -6.62
N ALA A 117 5.99 4.81 -7.63
CA ALA A 117 6.71 3.56 -7.89
C ALA A 117 8.09 3.78 -8.54
N GLY A 118 9.00 2.84 -8.35
CA GLY A 118 10.29 2.80 -9.07
C GLY A 118 10.15 2.31 -10.51
N ARG A 119 9.11 1.52 -10.79
CA ARG A 119 8.77 0.98 -12.12
C ARG A 119 7.26 0.95 -12.28
N VAL A 120 6.77 1.34 -13.45
CA VAL A 120 5.35 1.32 -13.82
C VAL A 120 5.18 0.42 -15.03
N LEU A 121 4.25 -0.52 -14.96
CA LEU A 121 3.86 -1.40 -16.05
C LEU A 121 2.44 -1.03 -16.51
N PHE A 122 2.26 -0.86 -17.80
CA PHE A 122 0.94 -0.64 -18.39
C PHE A 122 0.44 -1.96 -18.93
N ILE A 123 -0.73 -2.39 -18.47
CA ILE A 123 -1.37 -3.64 -18.86
C ILE A 123 -2.61 -3.31 -19.68
N LYS A 124 -2.72 -3.92 -20.85
CA LYS A 124 -3.88 -3.85 -21.74
C LYS A 124 -4.18 -5.24 -22.25
N ASP A 125 -5.42 -5.65 -22.18
CA ASP A 125 -5.89 -6.97 -22.67
C ASP A 125 -5.08 -8.17 -22.11
N GLY A 126 -4.62 -8.05 -20.84
CA GLY A 126 -3.85 -9.07 -20.14
C GLY A 126 -2.35 -9.09 -20.46
N GLU A 127 -1.87 -8.20 -21.31
CA GLU A 127 -0.46 -8.11 -21.70
C GLU A 127 0.18 -6.79 -21.24
N VAL A 128 1.48 -6.83 -20.95
CA VAL A 128 2.28 -5.63 -20.68
C VAL A 128 2.59 -4.94 -22.01
N CYS A 129 1.89 -3.83 -22.29
CA CYS A 129 2.05 -3.08 -23.54
C CYS A 129 3.11 -1.98 -23.46
N HIS A 130 3.42 -1.45 -22.26
CA HIS A 130 4.43 -0.42 -22.05
C HIS A 130 4.99 -0.46 -20.65
N GLN A 131 6.19 0.13 -20.44
CA GLN A 131 6.77 0.26 -19.10
C GLN A 131 7.60 1.54 -18.97
N LEU A 132 7.61 2.09 -17.76
CA LEU A 132 8.42 3.25 -17.38
C LEU A 132 9.25 2.91 -16.15
N TYR A 133 10.48 3.39 -16.13
CA TYR A 133 11.36 3.35 -14.96
C TYR A 133 11.50 4.76 -14.42
N ARG A 134 11.42 4.93 -13.10
CA ARG A 134 11.61 6.23 -12.44
C ARG A 134 13.00 6.81 -12.72
N GLY A 135 14.06 5.99 -12.56
CA GLY A 135 15.43 6.51 -12.59
C GLY A 135 15.62 7.66 -11.61
N GLY A 136 16.15 8.79 -12.09
CA GLY A 136 16.34 10.01 -11.30
C GLY A 136 15.16 11.00 -11.32
N MET A 137 13.98 10.61 -11.81
CA MET A 137 12.82 11.49 -11.92
C MET A 137 12.17 11.75 -10.55
N THR A 138 11.65 12.97 -10.39
CA THR A 138 10.74 13.32 -9.31
C THR A 138 9.36 12.67 -9.51
N ASP A 139 8.52 12.68 -8.46
CA ASP A 139 7.14 12.19 -8.55
C ASP A 139 6.35 12.92 -9.65
N ASP A 140 6.49 14.24 -9.74
CA ASP A 140 5.78 15.06 -10.73
C ASP A 140 6.25 14.77 -12.16
N GLN A 141 7.55 14.54 -12.35
CA GLN A 141 8.09 14.17 -13.67
C GLN A 141 7.59 12.79 -14.12
N LEU A 142 7.55 11.82 -13.19
CA LEU A 142 7.01 10.50 -13.50
C LEU A 142 5.50 10.54 -13.70
N TYR A 143 4.77 11.35 -12.89
CA TYR A 143 3.34 11.59 -13.08
C TYR A 143 3.03 12.08 -14.50
N GLN A 144 3.77 13.10 -14.98
CA GLN A 144 3.59 13.62 -16.33
C GLN A 144 3.86 12.54 -17.39
N LYS A 145 4.96 11.80 -17.26
CA LYS A 145 5.26 10.69 -18.20
C LYS A 145 4.21 9.61 -18.24
N ILE A 146 3.64 9.25 -17.08
CA ILE A 146 2.55 8.28 -17.01
C ILE A 146 1.32 8.81 -17.73
N THR A 147 0.97 10.09 -17.51
CA THR A 147 -0.17 10.74 -18.15
C THR A 147 -0.01 10.79 -19.68
N ASP A 148 1.18 11.16 -20.16
CA ASP A 148 1.48 11.20 -21.59
C ASP A 148 1.37 9.80 -22.24
N ALA A 149 1.93 8.77 -21.56
CA ALA A 149 1.84 7.40 -22.02
C ALA A 149 0.39 6.89 -22.08
N LEU A 150 -0.43 7.18 -21.05
CA LEU A 150 -1.84 6.82 -21.05
C LEU A 150 -2.60 7.47 -22.21
N THR A 151 -2.32 8.73 -22.51
CA THR A 151 -2.94 9.47 -23.63
C THR A 151 -2.64 8.78 -24.98
N VAL A 152 -1.39 8.37 -25.19
CA VAL A 152 -0.97 7.67 -26.42
C VAL A 152 -1.63 6.29 -26.52
N LEU A 153 -1.63 5.52 -25.41
CA LEU A 153 -2.22 4.17 -25.37
C LEU A 153 -3.73 4.18 -25.57
N GLN A 154 -4.44 5.23 -25.08
CA GLN A 154 -5.87 5.40 -25.30
C GLN A 154 -6.21 5.86 -26.72
N ALA A 155 -5.35 6.64 -27.36
CA ALA A 155 -5.56 7.11 -28.74
C ALA A 155 -5.37 6.01 -29.80
N GLY A 156 -5.10 4.76 -29.42
CA GLY A 156 -4.98 3.62 -30.32
C GLY A 156 -3.57 3.41 -30.89
N GLY A 157 -2.56 4.04 -30.28
CA GLY A 157 -1.16 3.80 -30.63
C GLY A 157 -0.72 2.40 -30.22
N GLU A 158 -0.43 1.53 -31.19
CA GLU A 158 0.29 0.30 -30.94
C GLU A 158 1.75 0.64 -30.59
N ARG A 159 2.20 0.12 -29.42
CA ARG A 159 3.60 0.06 -28.94
C ARG A 159 4.44 1.34 -29.19
N VAL A 160 4.63 2.10 -28.14
CA VAL A 160 5.71 3.09 -28.07
C VAL A 160 6.98 2.46 -27.52
#